data_7f8536379686ef080e2221b634d67ec6
#
_entry.id   7f8536379686ef080e2221b634d67ec6
#
_cell.length_a   1.000
_cell.length_b   1.000
_cell.length_c   1.000
_cell.angle_alpha   90.00
_cell.angle_beta   90.00
_cell.angle_gamma   90.00
#
_symmetry.space_group_name_H-M   'P 1'
#
loop_
_entity.id
_entity.type
_entity.pdbx_description
1 polymer ?
#
loop_
_entity_poly.entity_id
_entity_poly.type
_entity_poly.pdbx_seq_one_letter_code
_entity_poly.pdbx_strand_id
1 'polypeptide(L)'
;GAQESLTVAFNHPIKMIVNALGMPPKKMVDMAKDAGVKVGALVGAKKHAINQINAGVDVLIVAGGEAGGHCGEVSSMVLIPEVYNAIKDIKDVPILAAGGIASGSQMAAAMAMGASGAWCGSVWLTTTEAETNPIVKEKMLIASSADTVRSKSRTGKHSRQLRSPWTDAWENSDQVQPLPSPVQPLVAEPALRKLDKLSLAGNKQAADLATYWVGQAVGLMNETKSAGEVVQDFKADFVEAYERLTGAVEEA
;
A
#
# COMPACT_ATOMS: atom_id res chain seq x y z
N GLY A 1 -21.72 -8.08 -7.62
CA GLY A 1 -20.34 -8.66 -7.69
C GLY A 1 -19.37 -7.74 -8.41
N ALA A 2 -18.11 -8.19 -8.66
CA ALA A 2 -17.07 -7.36 -9.27
C ALA A 2 -17.45 -6.71 -10.61
N GLN A 3 -18.29 -7.37 -11.40
CA GLN A 3 -18.78 -6.80 -12.67
C GLN A 3 -19.74 -5.63 -12.47
N GLU A 4 -20.59 -5.69 -11.46
CA GLU A 4 -21.52 -4.61 -11.11
C GLU A 4 -20.73 -3.40 -10.59
N SER A 5 -19.70 -3.65 -9.75
CA SER A 5 -18.81 -2.60 -9.28
C SER A 5 -18.07 -1.89 -10.42
N LEU A 6 -17.62 -2.62 -11.44
CA LEU A 6 -17.05 -2.03 -12.65
C LEU A 6 -18.05 -1.12 -13.37
N THR A 7 -19.28 -1.58 -13.57
CA THR A 7 -20.35 -0.78 -14.21
C THR A 7 -20.60 0.51 -13.45
N VAL A 8 -20.67 0.44 -12.10
CA VAL A 8 -20.85 1.62 -11.26
C VAL A 8 -19.66 2.58 -11.41
N ALA A 9 -18.41 2.07 -11.36
CA ALA A 9 -17.23 2.91 -11.50
C ALA A 9 -17.21 3.70 -12.82
N PHE A 10 -17.59 3.05 -13.93
CA PHE A 10 -17.60 3.69 -15.25
C PHE A 10 -18.80 4.65 -15.49
N ASN A 11 -19.78 4.70 -14.57
CA ASN A 11 -20.81 5.75 -14.56
C ASN A 11 -20.28 7.10 -14.03
N HIS A 12 -19.06 7.13 -13.49
CA HIS A 12 -18.40 8.33 -12.97
C HIS A 12 -17.27 8.77 -13.90
N PRO A 13 -16.89 10.07 -13.91
CA PRO A 13 -15.83 10.61 -14.78
C PRO A 13 -14.43 10.23 -14.26
N ILE A 14 -14.20 8.96 -14.00
CA ILE A 14 -12.90 8.46 -13.55
C ILE A 14 -11.86 8.59 -14.67
N LYS A 15 -10.60 8.79 -14.31
CA LYS A 15 -9.47 8.89 -15.23
C LYS A 15 -8.58 7.65 -15.22
N MET A 16 -8.63 6.91 -14.13
CA MET A 16 -7.87 5.68 -13.96
C MET A 16 -8.67 4.69 -13.11
N ILE A 17 -8.56 3.40 -13.44
CA ILE A 17 -9.04 2.29 -12.62
C ILE A 17 -7.87 1.37 -12.32
N VAL A 18 -7.75 0.90 -11.07
CA VAL A 18 -6.59 0.12 -10.62
C VAL A 18 -7.02 -1.27 -10.17
N ASN A 19 -6.33 -2.29 -10.67
CA ASN A 19 -6.46 -3.67 -10.22
C ASN A 19 -5.44 -3.97 -9.12
N ALA A 20 -5.92 -4.35 -7.93
CA ALA A 20 -5.08 -4.54 -6.76
C ALA A 20 -4.43 -5.93 -6.66
N LEU A 21 -5.04 -6.97 -7.22
CA LEU A 21 -4.58 -8.36 -7.06
C LEU A 21 -4.68 -9.16 -8.37
N GLY A 22 -3.58 -9.79 -8.75
CA GLY A 22 -3.50 -10.64 -9.93
C GLY A 22 -3.62 -9.87 -11.25
N MET A 23 -4.02 -10.57 -12.30
CA MET A 23 -4.22 -9.96 -13.62
C MET A 23 -5.55 -9.21 -13.69
N PRO A 24 -5.61 -8.01 -14.29
CA PRO A 24 -6.87 -7.32 -14.49
C PRO A 24 -7.78 -8.16 -15.40
N PRO A 25 -9.07 -8.29 -15.08
CA PRO A 25 -10.01 -8.99 -15.95
C PRO A 25 -10.03 -8.33 -17.34
N LYS A 26 -10.04 -9.14 -18.41
CA LYS A 26 -10.10 -8.61 -19.79
C LYS A 26 -11.24 -7.60 -19.98
N LYS A 27 -12.42 -7.89 -19.40
CA LYS A 27 -13.57 -6.97 -19.44
C LYS A 27 -13.25 -5.59 -18.85
N MET A 28 -12.47 -5.53 -17.75
CA MET A 28 -12.05 -4.25 -17.14
C MET A 28 -11.17 -3.45 -18.11
N VAL A 29 -10.21 -4.14 -18.75
CA VAL A 29 -9.30 -3.51 -19.72
C VAL A 29 -10.07 -3.01 -20.95
N ASP A 30 -10.97 -3.82 -21.49
CA ASP A 30 -11.78 -3.46 -22.64
C ASP A 30 -12.69 -2.24 -22.34
N MET A 31 -13.43 -2.27 -21.20
CA MET A 31 -14.28 -1.14 -20.78
C MET A 31 -13.48 0.14 -20.54
N ALA A 32 -12.31 0.02 -19.95
CA ALA A 32 -11.43 1.18 -19.72
C ALA A 32 -10.95 1.80 -21.05
N LYS A 33 -10.55 0.95 -21.99
CA LYS A 33 -10.14 1.37 -23.35
C LYS A 33 -11.26 2.10 -24.07
N ASP A 34 -12.47 1.54 -24.06
CA ASP A 34 -13.65 2.10 -24.71
C ASP A 34 -14.04 3.47 -24.09
N ALA A 35 -13.85 3.62 -22.78
CA ALA A 35 -14.14 4.86 -22.04
C ALA A 35 -12.96 5.87 -22.02
N GLY A 36 -11.80 5.56 -22.61
CA GLY A 36 -10.61 6.41 -22.55
C GLY A 36 -10.01 6.51 -21.13
N VAL A 37 -10.26 5.51 -20.27
CA VAL A 37 -9.79 5.43 -18.88
C VAL A 37 -8.51 4.60 -18.83
N LYS A 38 -7.51 5.04 -18.04
CA LYS A 38 -6.25 4.30 -17.85
C LYS A 38 -6.44 3.12 -16.90
N VAL A 39 -5.73 2.03 -17.18
CA VAL A 39 -5.71 0.84 -16.31
C VAL A 39 -4.38 0.80 -15.57
N GLY A 40 -4.45 0.83 -14.23
CA GLY A 40 -3.32 0.59 -13.35
C GLY A 40 -3.33 -0.81 -12.77
N ALA A 41 -2.17 -1.34 -12.38
CA ALA A 41 -2.08 -2.60 -11.67
C ALA A 41 -0.95 -2.61 -10.62
N LEU A 42 -1.24 -3.18 -9.43
CA LEU A 42 -0.24 -3.41 -8.41
C LEU A 42 0.63 -4.61 -8.76
N VAL A 43 1.94 -4.43 -8.61
CA VAL A 43 2.94 -5.48 -8.86
C VAL A 43 3.96 -5.51 -7.72
N GLY A 44 4.34 -6.72 -7.30
CA GLY A 44 5.36 -6.95 -6.27
C GLY A 44 6.54 -7.80 -6.77
N ALA A 45 6.68 -7.96 -8.09
CA ALA A 45 7.80 -8.68 -8.72
C ALA A 45 7.94 -8.28 -10.20
N LYS A 46 9.15 -8.33 -10.72
CA LYS A 46 9.48 -8.07 -12.15
C LYS A 46 8.60 -8.89 -13.11
N LYS A 47 8.43 -10.18 -12.86
CA LYS A 47 7.59 -11.07 -13.67
C LYS A 47 6.13 -10.56 -13.75
N HIS A 48 5.60 -10.05 -12.65
CA HIS A 48 4.25 -9.49 -12.63
C HIS A 48 4.16 -8.24 -13.50
N ALA A 49 5.14 -7.35 -13.44
CA ALA A 49 5.17 -6.13 -14.25
C ALA A 49 5.11 -6.43 -15.75
N ILE A 50 5.95 -7.35 -16.24
CA ILE A 50 5.96 -7.76 -17.65
C ILE A 50 4.59 -8.34 -18.07
N ASN A 51 4.01 -9.22 -17.25
CA ASN A 51 2.71 -9.80 -17.54
C ASN A 51 1.59 -8.75 -17.61
N GLN A 52 1.61 -7.76 -16.70
CA GLN A 52 0.63 -6.67 -16.67
C GLN A 52 0.71 -5.78 -17.92
N ILE A 53 1.92 -5.44 -18.37
CA ILE A 53 2.13 -4.66 -19.59
C ILE A 53 1.59 -5.41 -20.80
N ASN A 54 1.87 -6.70 -20.91
CA ASN A 54 1.38 -7.54 -22.00
C ASN A 54 -0.15 -7.70 -21.98
N ALA A 55 -0.79 -7.53 -20.83
CA ALA A 55 -2.25 -7.53 -20.68
C ALA A 55 -2.90 -6.16 -20.98
N GLY A 56 -2.12 -5.15 -21.33
CA GLY A 56 -2.62 -3.82 -21.72
C GLY A 56 -2.74 -2.82 -20.57
N VAL A 57 -2.03 -3.04 -19.46
CA VAL A 57 -1.94 -2.08 -18.35
C VAL A 57 -1.17 -0.83 -18.79
N ASP A 58 -1.67 0.34 -18.38
CA ASP A 58 -1.10 1.66 -18.72
C ASP A 58 -0.22 2.24 -17.62
N VAL A 59 -0.37 1.81 -16.35
CA VAL A 59 0.36 2.32 -15.19
C VAL A 59 0.69 1.17 -14.27
N LEU A 60 1.94 1.05 -13.85
CA LEU A 60 2.35 0.06 -12.84
C LEU A 60 2.48 0.71 -11.46
N ILE A 61 1.87 0.10 -10.45
CA ILE A 61 2.08 0.46 -9.05
C ILE A 61 3.02 -0.60 -8.45
N VAL A 62 4.30 -0.25 -8.33
CA VAL A 62 5.36 -1.16 -7.88
C VAL A 62 5.44 -1.11 -6.36
N ALA A 63 4.94 -2.15 -5.70
CA ALA A 63 4.80 -2.20 -4.25
C ALA A 63 5.86 -3.10 -3.62
N GLY A 64 6.80 -2.50 -2.89
CA GLY A 64 7.83 -3.21 -2.14
C GLY A 64 7.33 -3.89 -0.87
N GLY A 65 8.20 -4.66 -0.24
CA GLY A 65 7.92 -5.44 0.98
C GLY A 65 7.58 -4.58 2.21
N GLU A 66 7.85 -3.30 2.17
CA GLU A 66 7.53 -2.31 3.21
C GLU A 66 6.06 -1.89 3.18
N ALA A 67 5.31 -2.23 2.11
CA ALA A 67 3.92 -1.82 1.95
C ALA A 67 3.00 -2.41 3.02
N GLY A 68 2.00 -1.64 3.44
CA GLY A 68 0.87 -2.13 4.22
C GLY A 68 -0.09 -2.96 3.34
N GLY A 69 -0.80 -3.91 3.95
CA GLY A 69 -1.63 -4.85 3.22
C GLY A 69 -0.81 -5.93 2.51
N HIS A 70 -1.37 -6.52 1.46
CA HIS A 70 -0.68 -7.57 0.71
C HIS A 70 0.59 -7.03 0.03
N CYS A 71 1.72 -7.60 0.35
CA CYS A 71 3.03 -7.19 -0.17
C CYS A 71 3.93 -8.39 -0.44
N GLY A 72 4.91 -8.19 -1.34
CA GLY A 72 6.00 -9.11 -1.60
C GLY A 72 7.07 -9.11 -0.50
N GLU A 73 8.25 -9.61 -0.83
CA GLU A 73 9.40 -9.67 0.09
C GLU A 73 10.52 -8.71 -0.31
N VAL A 74 10.57 -8.37 -1.60
CA VAL A 74 11.61 -7.49 -2.13
C VAL A 74 11.33 -6.06 -1.70
N SER A 75 12.35 -5.38 -1.19
CA SER A 75 12.23 -3.98 -0.78
C SER A 75 12.01 -3.05 -1.98
N SER A 76 11.38 -1.91 -1.74
CA SER A 76 11.15 -0.88 -2.77
C SER A 76 12.45 -0.40 -3.41
N MET A 77 13.52 -0.29 -2.60
CA MET A 77 14.86 0.13 -3.05
C MET A 77 15.46 -0.81 -4.12
N VAL A 78 15.10 -2.10 -4.10
CA VAL A 78 15.56 -3.10 -5.08
C VAL A 78 14.54 -3.32 -6.18
N LEU A 79 13.26 -3.40 -5.81
CA LEU A 79 12.18 -3.75 -6.73
C LEU A 79 11.94 -2.69 -7.81
N ILE A 80 11.97 -1.39 -7.44
CA ILE A 80 11.71 -0.30 -8.38
C ILE A 80 12.70 -0.31 -9.55
N PRO A 81 14.04 -0.25 -9.32
CA PRO A 81 15.00 -0.29 -10.43
C PRO A 81 15.00 -1.63 -11.16
N GLU A 82 14.72 -2.76 -10.49
CA GLU A 82 14.56 -4.06 -11.15
C GLU A 82 13.42 -4.06 -12.15
N VAL A 83 12.26 -3.51 -11.76
CA VAL A 83 11.09 -3.41 -12.64
C VAL A 83 11.35 -2.41 -13.76
N TYR A 84 11.84 -1.21 -13.44
CA TYR A 84 12.17 -0.19 -14.43
C TYR A 84 13.09 -0.73 -15.54
N ASN A 85 14.20 -1.36 -15.16
CA ASN A 85 15.14 -1.94 -16.13
C ASN A 85 14.55 -3.08 -16.96
N ALA A 86 13.58 -3.82 -16.41
CA ALA A 86 12.94 -4.91 -17.11
C ALA A 86 11.91 -4.48 -18.15
N ILE A 87 11.33 -3.25 -18.01
CA ILE A 87 10.22 -2.81 -18.86
C ILE A 87 10.58 -1.67 -19.82
N LYS A 88 11.63 -0.89 -19.54
CA LYS A 88 12.00 0.32 -20.32
C LYS A 88 12.14 0.08 -21.82
N ASP A 89 12.59 -1.12 -22.23
CA ASP A 89 12.79 -1.51 -23.62
C ASP A 89 11.56 -2.26 -24.20
N ILE A 90 10.53 -2.57 -23.39
CA ILE A 90 9.30 -3.23 -23.83
C ILE A 90 8.23 -2.20 -24.15
N LYS A 91 7.95 -1.33 -23.22
CA LYS A 91 6.92 -0.28 -23.34
C LYS A 91 7.21 0.81 -22.32
N ASP A 92 7.15 2.07 -22.74
CA ASP A 92 7.20 3.20 -21.83
C ASP A 92 5.88 3.27 -21.03
N VAL A 93 5.92 2.77 -19.79
CA VAL A 93 4.79 2.72 -18.85
C VAL A 93 5.19 3.40 -17.56
N PRO A 94 4.45 4.44 -17.11
CA PRO A 94 4.72 5.10 -15.84
C PRO A 94 4.70 4.12 -14.67
N ILE A 95 5.68 4.26 -13.78
CA ILE A 95 5.79 3.53 -12.52
C ILE A 95 5.41 4.45 -11.38
N LEU A 96 4.43 4.08 -10.57
CA LEU A 96 4.18 4.67 -9.26
C LEU A 96 4.81 3.79 -8.19
N ALA A 97 5.77 4.34 -7.47
CA ALA A 97 6.43 3.64 -6.38
C ALA A 97 5.49 3.54 -5.17
N ALA A 98 5.35 2.34 -4.60
CA ALA A 98 4.52 2.08 -3.44
C ALA A 98 5.26 1.26 -2.38
N GLY A 99 4.84 1.42 -1.14
CA GLY A 99 5.45 0.72 0.01
C GLY A 99 6.52 1.55 0.71
N GLY A 100 6.26 1.88 1.97
CA GLY A 100 7.20 2.60 2.81
C GLY A 100 7.34 4.09 2.52
N ILE A 101 6.58 4.66 1.59
CA ILE A 101 6.68 6.08 1.20
C ILE A 101 5.69 6.91 2.01
N ALA A 102 6.23 7.83 2.82
CA ALA A 102 5.50 8.78 3.66
C ALA A 102 6.04 10.21 3.57
N SER A 103 7.04 10.46 2.70
CA SER A 103 7.68 11.76 2.56
C SER A 103 8.04 12.09 1.12
N GLY A 104 8.24 13.37 0.83
CA GLY A 104 8.67 13.85 -0.48
C GLY A 104 10.09 13.43 -0.84
N SER A 105 10.99 13.34 0.15
CA SER A 105 12.35 12.85 -0.05
C SER A 105 12.38 11.37 -0.49
N GLN A 106 11.50 10.53 0.07
CA GLN A 106 11.35 9.16 -0.39
C GLN A 106 10.78 9.09 -1.80
N MET A 107 9.84 9.98 -2.15
CA MET A 107 9.32 10.09 -3.53
C MET A 107 10.44 10.52 -4.50
N ALA A 108 11.26 11.52 -4.15
CA ALA A 108 12.40 11.95 -4.96
C ALA A 108 13.40 10.80 -5.20
N ALA A 109 13.72 10.04 -4.15
CA ALA A 109 14.58 8.86 -4.26
C ALA A 109 13.97 7.79 -5.17
N ALA A 110 12.67 7.52 -5.06
CA ALA A 110 11.98 6.58 -5.94
C ALA A 110 12.00 7.03 -7.40
N MET A 111 11.84 8.34 -7.65
CA MET A 111 11.94 8.90 -9.01
C MET A 111 13.36 8.79 -9.57
N ALA A 112 14.40 8.97 -8.76
CA ALA A 112 15.79 8.72 -9.17
C ALA A 112 16.04 7.24 -9.55
N MET A 113 15.26 6.31 -9.01
CA MET A 113 15.33 4.88 -9.35
C MET A 113 14.48 4.48 -10.58
N GLY A 114 13.79 5.44 -11.23
CA GLY A 114 13.00 5.21 -12.45
C GLY A 114 11.48 5.23 -12.24
N ALA A 115 10.98 5.59 -11.05
CA ALA A 115 9.55 5.85 -10.87
C ALA A 115 9.14 7.21 -11.45
N SER A 116 7.87 7.35 -11.82
CA SER A 116 7.26 8.63 -12.27
C SER A 116 6.60 9.39 -11.13
N GLY A 117 6.52 8.80 -9.94
CA GLY A 117 5.90 9.35 -8.74
C GLY A 117 5.66 8.29 -7.68
N ALA A 118 4.82 8.60 -6.70
CA ALA A 118 4.51 7.71 -5.59
C ALA A 118 3.01 7.37 -5.50
N TRP A 119 2.73 6.17 -4.96
CA TRP A 119 1.40 5.72 -4.55
C TRP A 119 1.43 5.46 -3.04
N CYS A 120 0.88 6.37 -2.26
CA CYS A 120 0.95 6.36 -0.81
C CYS A 120 -0.37 5.85 -0.21
N GLY A 121 -0.27 4.96 0.78
CA GLY A 121 -1.42 4.43 1.50
C GLY A 121 -1.37 4.75 3.00
N SER A 122 -0.36 4.24 3.68
CA SER A 122 -0.27 4.30 5.15
C SER A 122 -0.29 5.72 5.72
N VAL A 123 0.38 6.66 5.07
CA VAL A 123 0.48 8.06 5.53
C VAL A 123 -0.89 8.73 5.73
N TRP A 124 -1.91 8.28 5.02
CA TRP A 124 -3.27 8.81 5.16
C TRP A 124 -4.03 8.29 6.37
N LEU A 125 -3.62 7.16 6.96
CA LEU A 125 -4.36 6.49 8.04
C LEU A 125 -4.38 7.29 9.35
N THR A 126 -3.42 8.17 9.58
CA THR A 126 -3.33 9.02 10.77
C THR A 126 -3.81 10.45 10.54
N THR A 127 -4.27 10.78 9.33
CA THR A 127 -4.80 12.13 9.05
C THR A 127 -6.11 12.39 9.79
N THR A 128 -6.44 13.67 9.96
CA THR A 128 -7.67 14.09 10.65
C THR A 128 -8.92 13.61 9.92
N GLU A 129 -8.87 13.52 8.59
CA GLU A 129 -9.99 13.09 7.74
C GLU A 129 -10.15 11.57 7.67
N ALA A 130 -9.15 10.79 8.12
CA ALA A 130 -9.22 9.35 8.03
C ALA A 130 -10.22 8.76 9.04
N GLU A 131 -11.10 7.90 8.56
CA GLU A 131 -12.05 7.10 9.37
C GLU A 131 -11.39 5.88 10.06
N THR A 132 -10.06 5.90 10.21
CA THR A 132 -9.33 4.86 10.93
C THR A 132 -9.83 4.79 12.37
N ASN A 133 -10.05 3.57 12.89
CA ASN A 133 -10.42 3.37 14.29
C ASN A 133 -9.46 4.18 15.21
N PRO A 134 -9.97 5.10 16.06
CA PRO A 134 -9.14 5.97 16.88
C PRO A 134 -8.09 5.24 17.71
N ILE A 135 -8.43 4.07 18.28
CA ILE A 135 -7.51 3.25 19.07
C ILE A 135 -6.35 2.76 18.18
N VAL A 136 -6.63 2.35 16.95
CA VAL A 136 -5.59 1.93 16.00
C VAL A 136 -4.77 3.12 15.53
N LYS A 137 -5.40 4.28 15.32
CA LYS A 137 -4.70 5.54 14.97
C LYS A 137 -3.71 5.94 16.06
N GLU A 138 -4.13 5.93 17.33
CA GLU A 138 -3.23 6.21 18.47
C GLU A 138 -2.04 5.24 18.51
N LYS A 139 -2.28 3.94 18.30
CA LYS A 139 -1.19 2.95 18.20
C LYS A 139 -0.23 3.26 17.06
N MET A 140 -0.74 3.67 15.88
CA MET A 140 0.11 4.02 14.74
C MET A 140 0.98 5.25 15.03
N LEU A 141 0.46 6.24 15.75
CA LEU A 141 1.19 7.49 16.08
C LEU A 141 2.41 7.25 16.98
N ILE A 142 2.40 6.19 17.78
CA ILE A 142 3.51 5.85 18.70
C ILE A 142 4.36 4.69 18.18
N ALA A 143 3.97 4.05 17.07
CA ALA A 143 4.66 2.90 16.52
C ALA A 143 5.96 3.31 15.80
N SER A 144 6.95 2.42 15.86
CA SER A 144 8.13 2.44 15.02
C SER A 144 7.94 1.60 13.76
N SER A 145 8.84 1.72 12.80
CA SER A 145 8.84 0.88 11.60
C SER A 145 8.99 -0.62 11.89
N ALA A 146 9.59 -0.98 13.04
CA ALA A 146 9.75 -2.35 13.51
C ALA A 146 8.45 -2.96 14.08
N ASP A 147 7.47 -2.12 14.43
CA ASP A 147 6.19 -2.55 15.01
C ASP A 147 5.17 -3.01 13.95
N THR A 148 5.66 -3.47 12.81
CA THR A 148 4.84 -4.10 11.77
C THR A 148 5.24 -5.55 11.56
N VAL A 149 4.27 -6.38 11.18
CA VAL A 149 4.50 -7.79 10.89
C VAL A 149 3.81 -8.20 9.58
N ARG A 150 4.47 -9.04 8.80
CA ARG A 150 3.84 -9.71 7.64
C ARG A 150 3.17 -10.98 8.12
N SER A 151 1.86 -10.95 8.25
CA SER A 151 1.07 -12.04 8.81
C SER A 151 0.03 -12.55 7.81
N LYS A 152 -0.31 -13.84 7.94
CA LYS A 152 -1.43 -14.47 7.25
C LYS A 152 -2.73 -14.42 8.06
N SER A 153 -2.70 -13.88 9.27
CA SER A 153 -3.80 -13.88 10.25
C SER A 153 -5.13 -13.37 9.70
N ARG A 154 -5.11 -12.43 8.76
CA ARG A 154 -6.32 -11.77 8.27
C ARG A 154 -6.88 -12.39 6.98
N THR A 155 -6.02 -12.75 6.03
CA THR A 155 -6.46 -13.13 4.68
C THR A 155 -5.96 -14.50 4.21
N GLY A 156 -5.13 -15.17 4.98
CA GLY A 156 -4.48 -16.41 4.58
C GLY A 156 -3.31 -16.20 3.60
N LYS A 157 -3.05 -14.95 3.21
CA LYS A 157 -1.87 -14.51 2.45
C LYS A 157 -1.08 -13.52 3.27
N HIS A 158 0.23 -13.46 3.07
CA HIS A 158 1.06 -12.49 3.75
C HIS A 158 0.59 -11.06 3.46
N SER A 159 0.26 -10.33 4.51
CA SER A 159 -0.06 -8.92 4.48
C SER A 159 0.55 -8.21 5.67
N ARG A 160 1.10 -7.00 5.46
CA ARG A 160 1.72 -6.23 6.53
C ARG A 160 0.66 -5.48 7.33
N GLN A 161 0.75 -5.64 8.64
CA GLN A 161 -0.17 -5.08 9.63
C GLN A 161 0.62 -4.49 10.79
N LEU A 162 0.00 -3.61 11.55
CA LEU A 162 0.50 -3.21 12.86
C LEU A 162 0.55 -4.44 13.77
N ARG A 163 1.69 -4.68 14.40
CA ARG A 163 1.85 -5.80 15.32
C ARG A 163 0.94 -5.65 16.55
N SER A 164 0.34 -6.72 16.96
CA SER A 164 -0.51 -6.79 18.16
C SER A 164 -0.57 -8.22 18.68
N PRO A 165 -1.08 -8.46 19.90
CA PRO A 165 -1.29 -9.82 20.38
C PRO A 165 -2.17 -10.68 19.47
N TRP A 166 -3.06 -10.07 18.66
CA TRP A 166 -3.79 -10.78 17.61
C TRP A 166 -2.85 -11.39 16.57
N THR A 167 -1.94 -10.59 16.00
CA THR A 167 -1.00 -11.08 15.01
C THR A 167 -0.03 -12.10 15.59
N ASP A 168 0.44 -11.86 16.82
CA ASP A 168 1.37 -12.74 17.52
C ASP A 168 0.76 -14.11 17.81
N ALA A 169 -0.53 -14.17 18.16
CA ALA A 169 -1.24 -15.44 18.39
C ALA A 169 -1.30 -16.31 17.12
N TRP A 170 -1.40 -15.70 15.93
CA TRP A 170 -1.40 -16.43 14.67
C TRP A 170 -0.01 -16.82 14.18
N GLU A 171 1.02 -16.01 14.46
CA GLU A 171 2.39 -16.27 13.98
C GLU A 171 3.15 -17.24 14.91
N ASN A 172 2.87 -17.24 16.21
CA ASN A 172 3.62 -17.98 17.20
C ASN A 172 2.91 -19.25 17.71
N SER A 173 1.76 -19.61 17.16
CA SER A 173 1.00 -20.76 17.59
C SER A 173 1.22 -21.98 16.69
N ASP A 174 1.70 -23.06 17.26
CA ASP A 174 1.74 -24.36 16.60
C ASP A 174 0.34 -25.01 16.48
N GLN A 175 -0.63 -24.52 17.22
CA GLN A 175 -1.97 -25.09 17.29
C GLN A 175 -2.96 -24.43 16.34
N VAL A 176 -2.74 -23.18 15.98
CA VAL A 176 -3.65 -22.40 15.13
C VAL A 176 -2.91 -21.93 13.87
N GLN A 177 -3.26 -22.54 12.74
CA GLN A 177 -2.69 -22.16 11.44
C GLN A 177 -3.71 -21.37 10.62
N PRO A 178 -3.30 -20.29 9.93
CA PRO A 178 -4.20 -19.56 9.05
C PRO A 178 -4.74 -20.45 7.93
N LEU A 179 -6.03 -20.36 7.68
CA LEU A 179 -6.65 -21.01 6.53
C LEU A 179 -6.15 -20.39 5.22
N PRO A 180 -6.16 -21.13 4.10
CA PRO A 180 -5.78 -20.57 2.82
C PRO A 180 -6.75 -19.46 2.37
N SER A 181 -6.25 -18.49 1.63
CA SER A 181 -7.10 -17.50 0.96
C SER A 181 -7.97 -18.21 -0.12
N PRO A 182 -9.27 -17.90 -0.26
CA PRO A 182 -10.01 -16.79 0.36
C PRO A 182 -10.79 -17.15 1.63
N VAL A 183 -10.49 -18.27 2.29
CA VAL A 183 -11.29 -18.79 3.41
C VAL A 183 -10.99 -18.08 4.74
N GLN A 184 -9.74 -17.73 5.00
CA GLN A 184 -9.33 -17.07 6.24
C GLN A 184 -10.15 -15.81 6.61
N PRO A 185 -10.53 -14.92 5.68
CA PRO A 185 -11.38 -13.78 6.02
C PRO A 185 -12.72 -14.13 6.64
N LEU A 186 -13.29 -15.30 6.31
CA LEU A 186 -14.57 -15.74 6.88
C LEU A 186 -14.47 -15.97 8.40
N VAL A 187 -13.29 -16.31 8.89
CA VAL A 187 -13.02 -16.51 10.31
C VAL A 187 -12.50 -15.21 10.95
N ALA A 188 -11.54 -14.55 10.31
CA ALA A 188 -10.84 -13.39 10.87
C ALA A 188 -11.69 -12.11 10.90
N GLU A 189 -12.39 -11.77 9.81
CA GLU A 189 -13.09 -10.49 9.70
C GLU A 189 -14.24 -10.31 10.71
N PRO A 190 -15.11 -11.32 11.02
CA PRO A 190 -16.11 -11.16 12.06
C PRO A 190 -15.50 -10.90 13.45
N ALA A 191 -14.37 -11.57 13.77
CA ALA A 191 -13.68 -11.37 15.03
C ALA A 191 -13.05 -9.97 15.11
N LEU A 192 -12.36 -9.53 14.07
CA LEU A 192 -11.74 -8.20 14.00
C LEU A 192 -12.78 -7.08 14.08
N ARG A 193 -13.93 -7.21 13.39
CA ARG A 193 -15.04 -6.24 13.52
C ARG A 193 -15.62 -6.18 14.92
N LYS A 194 -15.67 -7.31 15.62
CA LYS A 194 -16.10 -7.34 17.03
C LYS A 194 -15.08 -6.65 17.93
N LEU A 195 -13.78 -6.89 17.71
CA LEU A 195 -12.70 -6.21 18.43
C LEU A 195 -12.74 -4.70 18.22
N ASP A 196 -12.94 -4.23 16.97
CA ASP A 196 -13.08 -2.80 16.67
C ASP A 196 -14.23 -2.17 17.47
N LYS A 197 -15.41 -2.79 17.48
CA LYS A 197 -16.58 -2.29 18.22
C LYS A 197 -16.32 -2.26 19.74
N LEU A 198 -15.70 -3.30 20.29
CA LEU A 198 -15.41 -3.38 21.72
C LEU A 198 -14.32 -2.39 22.12
N SER A 199 -13.31 -2.19 21.31
CA SER A 199 -12.25 -1.20 21.57
C SER A 199 -12.81 0.21 21.64
N LEU A 200 -13.69 0.57 20.69
CA LEU A 200 -14.39 1.87 20.70
C LEU A 200 -15.32 2.03 21.91
N ALA A 201 -15.85 0.93 22.45
CA ALA A 201 -16.63 0.92 23.69
C ALA A 201 -15.79 0.97 24.98
N GLY A 202 -14.47 1.12 24.88
CA GLY A 202 -13.55 1.24 26.01
C GLY A 202 -13.04 -0.08 26.58
N ASN A 203 -13.24 -1.21 25.90
CA ASN A 203 -12.69 -2.50 26.34
C ASN A 203 -11.17 -2.55 26.06
N LYS A 204 -10.37 -2.58 27.14
CA LYS A 204 -8.91 -2.55 27.05
C LYS A 204 -8.31 -3.75 26.33
N GLN A 205 -8.79 -4.97 26.60
CA GLN A 205 -8.28 -6.18 25.96
C GLN A 205 -8.56 -6.17 24.45
N ALA A 206 -9.74 -5.67 24.04
CA ALA A 206 -10.03 -5.50 22.63
C ALA A 206 -9.15 -4.41 21.99
N ALA A 207 -8.87 -3.33 22.70
CA ALA A 207 -7.94 -2.30 22.26
C ALA A 207 -6.52 -2.85 22.06
N ASP A 208 -6.03 -3.70 22.97
CA ASP A 208 -4.72 -4.35 22.83
C ASP A 208 -4.63 -5.24 21.59
N LEU A 209 -5.69 -6.00 21.31
CA LEU A 209 -5.76 -6.88 20.13
C LEU A 209 -5.96 -6.14 18.81
N ALA A 210 -6.47 -4.91 18.84
CA ALA A 210 -6.80 -4.14 17.64
C ALA A 210 -5.56 -3.90 16.76
N THR A 211 -5.72 -4.17 15.47
CA THR A 211 -4.69 -4.04 14.43
C THR A 211 -5.31 -3.64 13.11
N TYR A 212 -4.50 -3.04 12.23
CA TYR A 212 -4.91 -2.71 10.87
C TYR A 212 -3.73 -2.80 9.90
N TRP A 213 -4.01 -2.83 8.63
CA TRP A 213 -2.98 -2.79 7.61
C TRP A 213 -2.24 -1.45 7.63
N VAL A 214 -0.92 -1.53 7.78
CA VAL A 214 -0.03 -0.38 7.72
C VAL A 214 1.35 -0.83 7.27
N GLY A 215 2.04 0.00 6.48
CA GLY A 215 3.41 -0.25 6.03
C GLY A 215 4.44 0.17 7.07
N GLN A 216 5.71 -0.15 6.81
CA GLN A 216 6.83 0.23 7.68
C GLN A 216 7.01 1.75 7.80
N ALA A 217 6.43 2.53 6.88
CA ALA A 217 6.37 3.99 7.00
C ALA A 217 5.64 4.48 8.27
N VAL A 218 4.96 3.60 9.02
CA VAL A 218 4.32 3.95 10.29
C VAL A 218 5.28 4.65 11.26
N GLY A 219 6.57 4.31 11.25
CA GLY A 219 7.59 4.99 12.04
C GLY A 219 7.89 6.44 11.63
N LEU A 220 7.31 6.91 10.53
CA LEU A 220 7.41 8.28 10.03
C LEU A 220 6.08 9.05 10.15
N MET A 221 5.06 8.46 10.80
CA MET A 221 3.70 8.98 10.90
C MET A 221 3.34 9.28 12.37
N ASN A 222 4.25 9.93 13.09
CA ASN A 222 4.16 10.11 14.55
C ASN A 222 3.35 11.35 14.96
N GLU A 223 2.68 11.99 14.02
CA GLU A 223 1.90 13.21 14.21
C GLU A 223 0.59 13.14 13.42
N THR A 224 -0.49 13.64 14.01
CA THR A 224 -1.75 13.80 13.29
C THR A 224 -1.75 15.13 12.52
N LYS A 225 -1.94 15.05 11.22
CA LYS A 225 -2.03 16.19 10.29
C LYS A 225 -3.29 16.07 9.45
N SER A 226 -3.75 17.17 8.87
CA SER A 226 -4.73 17.09 7.79
C SER A 226 -4.10 16.49 6.52
N ALA A 227 -4.92 15.92 5.66
CA ALA A 227 -4.44 15.42 4.35
C ALA A 227 -3.81 16.55 3.51
N GLY A 228 -4.32 17.78 3.64
CA GLY A 228 -3.76 18.96 3.02
C GLY A 228 -2.34 19.27 3.49
N GLU A 229 -2.09 19.25 4.81
CA GLU A 229 -0.75 19.44 5.39
C GLU A 229 0.21 18.35 4.91
N VAL A 230 -0.19 17.09 4.92
CA VAL A 230 0.62 15.99 4.39
C VAL A 230 1.05 16.25 2.95
N VAL A 231 0.15 16.73 2.08
CA VAL A 231 0.49 17.07 0.68
C VAL A 231 1.48 18.23 0.61
N GLN A 232 1.36 19.25 1.47
CA GLN A 232 2.32 20.37 1.49
C GLN A 232 3.70 19.91 1.99
N ASP A 233 3.74 19.09 3.03
CA ASP A 233 4.98 18.49 3.54
C ASP A 233 5.69 17.66 2.45
N PHE A 234 4.94 16.84 1.69
CA PHE A 234 5.50 16.11 0.56
C PHE A 234 6.13 17.02 -0.49
N LYS A 235 5.50 18.16 -0.80
CA LYS A 235 6.06 19.11 -1.78
C LYS A 235 7.32 19.77 -1.26
N ALA A 236 7.30 20.26 -0.03
CA ALA A 236 8.44 20.94 0.58
C ALA A 236 9.64 20.00 0.70
N ASP A 237 9.43 18.81 1.25
CA ASP A 237 10.45 17.79 1.45
C ASP A 237 11.01 17.24 0.10
N PHE A 238 10.18 17.18 -0.93
CA PHE A 238 10.64 16.84 -2.29
C PHE A 238 11.61 17.88 -2.84
N VAL A 239 11.28 19.17 -2.71
CA VAL A 239 12.12 20.27 -3.19
C VAL A 239 13.44 20.27 -2.42
N GLU A 240 13.42 20.17 -1.09
CA GLU A 240 14.62 20.09 -0.27
C GLU A 240 15.52 18.90 -0.65
N ALA A 241 14.92 17.73 -0.90
CA ALA A 241 15.67 16.56 -1.34
C ALA A 241 16.31 16.77 -2.72
N TYR A 242 15.60 17.41 -3.65
CA TYR A 242 16.12 17.75 -4.96
C TYR A 242 17.30 18.73 -4.88
N GLU A 243 17.18 19.80 -4.09
CA GLU A 243 18.26 20.78 -3.87
C GLU A 243 19.50 20.14 -3.25
N ARG A 244 19.32 19.26 -2.26
CA ARG A 244 20.43 18.51 -1.64
C ARG A 244 21.16 17.62 -2.66
N LEU A 245 20.42 16.94 -3.57
CA LEU A 245 21.01 16.08 -4.59
C LEU A 245 21.75 16.88 -5.66
N THR A 246 21.20 18.00 -6.13
CA THR A 246 21.83 18.86 -7.13
C THR A 246 23.07 19.54 -6.56
N GLY A 247 23.04 20.05 -5.34
CA GLY A 247 24.21 20.60 -4.66
C GLY A 247 25.37 19.61 -4.55
N ALA A 248 25.07 18.36 -4.20
CA ALA A 248 26.12 17.32 -4.13
C ALA A 248 26.76 16.99 -5.50
N VAL A 249 26.05 17.21 -6.61
CA VAL A 249 26.60 17.03 -7.97
C VAL A 249 27.44 18.23 -8.41
N GLU A 250 27.05 19.44 -8.02
CA GLU A 250 27.79 20.67 -8.35
C GLU A 250 29.13 20.80 -7.58
N GLU A 251 29.22 20.16 -6.42
CA GLU A 251 30.45 20.11 -5.62
C GLU A 251 31.43 18.99 -6.02
N ALA A 252 31.01 18.06 -6.88
CA ALA A 252 31.81 16.88 -7.30
C ALA A 252 32.58 17.14 -8.60
#